data_edf61b5d723d40ceaaa2aba47f310c0f
#
_entry.id   edf61b5d723d40ceaaa2aba47f310c0f
#
_cell.length_a   1.000
_cell.length_b   1.000
_cell.length_c   1.000
_cell.angle_alpha   90.00
_cell.angle_beta   90.00
_cell.angle_gamma   90.00
#
_symmetry.space_group_name_H-M   'P 1'
#
loop_
_entity.id
_entity.type
_entity.pdbx_description
1 polymer ?
#
loop_
_entity_poly.entity_id
_entity_poly.type
_entity_poly.pdbx_seq_one_letter_code
_entity_poly.pdbx_strand_id
1 'polypeptide(L)'
;MGLEVKEIIFSQHVMDQMVDRGTSEDEIKIAIRDGEKISAKKGGEAYLKNFPFESYWKEKYYTTKQVVPIVMEETNKIIVITVYVYYFGGRK
;
A
#
# COMPACT_ATOMS: atom_id res chain seq x y z
N MET A 1 2.79 -17.95 -19.65
CA MET A 1 2.92 -17.69 -19.14
C MET A 1 2.34 -17.53 -18.25
N GLY A 2 2.12 -17.69 -17.91
CA GLY A 2 1.51 -17.70 -16.97
C GLY A 2 1.75 -16.98 -15.84
N LEU A 3 1.41 -15.93 -15.80
CA LEU A 3 1.55 -15.26 -14.77
C LEU A 3 0.62 -15.72 -13.79
N GLU A 4 1.05 -16.20 -12.70
CA GLU A 4 0.24 -16.58 -11.73
C GLU A 4 -0.20 -15.46 -10.98
N VAL A 5 -1.43 -15.13 -10.80
CA VAL A 5 -1.89 -14.05 -10.02
C VAL A 5 -2.19 -14.57 -8.65
N LYS A 6 -1.36 -14.27 -7.69
CA LYS A 6 -1.57 -14.75 -6.35
C LYS A 6 -2.71 -13.99 -5.70
N GLU A 7 -3.44 -14.69 -4.86
CA GLU A 7 -4.52 -14.07 -4.12
C GLU A 7 -3.94 -13.13 -3.06
N ILE A 8 -4.52 -11.95 -2.92
CA ILE A 8 -4.05 -10.99 -1.93
C ILE A 8 -5.05 -10.97 -0.79
N ILE A 9 -4.57 -11.28 0.41
CA ILE A 9 -5.41 -11.38 1.59
C ILE A 9 -5.07 -10.24 2.53
N PHE A 10 -6.10 -9.56 3.03
CA PHE A 10 -5.92 -8.43 3.92
C PHE A 10 -6.22 -8.86 5.35
N SER A 11 -5.28 -8.65 6.26
CA SER A 11 -5.51 -8.96 7.67
C SER A 11 -6.50 -7.98 8.25
N GLN A 12 -7.13 -8.34 9.36
CA GLN A 12 -8.07 -7.44 10.01
C GLN A 12 -7.35 -6.15 10.43
N HIS A 13 -6.12 -6.28 10.89
CA HIS A 13 -5.32 -5.12 11.29
C HIS A 13 -5.17 -4.14 10.12
N VAL A 14 -4.86 -4.65 8.94
CA VAL A 14 -4.65 -3.76 7.81
C VAL A 14 -5.97 -3.18 7.33
N MET A 15 -7.06 -3.88 7.47
CA MET A 15 -8.34 -3.33 7.08
C MET A 15 -8.70 -2.14 7.95
N ASP A 16 -8.37 -2.20 9.23
CA ASP A 16 -8.58 -1.07 10.12
C ASP A 16 -7.67 0.08 9.76
N GLN A 17 -6.42 -0.23 9.42
CA GLN A 17 -5.48 0.80 9.05
C GLN A 17 -5.90 1.53 7.77
N MET A 18 -6.52 0.82 6.84
CA MET A 18 -6.94 1.44 5.59
C MET A 18 -7.88 2.61 5.84
N VAL A 19 -8.80 2.44 6.76
CA VAL A 19 -9.74 3.50 7.07
C VAL A 19 -9.01 4.67 7.72
N ASP A 20 -8.18 4.40 8.71
CA ASP A 20 -7.47 5.45 9.41
C ASP A 20 -6.49 6.20 8.55
N ARG A 21 -5.87 5.54 7.63
CA ARG A 21 -4.78 6.12 6.85
C ARG A 21 -5.18 6.56 5.45
N GLY A 22 -6.42 6.28 5.06
CA GLY A 22 -6.94 6.80 3.81
C GLY A 22 -6.49 6.05 2.56
N THR A 23 -6.38 4.74 2.66
CA THR A 23 -6.06 3.96 1.47
C THR A 23 -7.14 2.90 1.29
N SER A 24 -7.05 2.14 0.23
CA SER A 24 -8.05 1.16 -0.13
C SER A 24 -7.42 -0.14 -0.58
N GLU A 25 -8.22 -1.18 -0.69
CA GLU A 25 -7.72 -2.45 -1.21
C GLU A 25 -7.17 -2.27 -2.62
N ASP A 26 -7.86 -1.46 -3.44
CA ASP A 26 -7.40 -1.26 -4.80
C ASP A 26 -6.02 -0.61 -4.85
N GLU A 27 -5.80 0.40 -4.02
CA GLU A 27 -4.50 1.06 -4.00
C GLU A 27 -3.41 0.12 -3.54
N ILE A 28 -3.71 -0.70 -2.54
CA ILE A 28 -2.73 -1.65 -2.04
C ILE A 28 -2.41 -2.69 -3.12
N LYS A 29 -3.43 -3.19 -3.81
CA LYS A 29 -3.20 -4.17 -4.88
C LYS A 29 -2.36 -3.58 -6.00
N ILE A 30 -2.62 -2.33 -6.36
CA ILE A 30 -1.84 -1.67 -7.39
C ILE A 30 -0.40 -1.50 -6.92
N ALA A 31 -0.19 -1.13 -5.67
CA ALA A 31 1.17 -0.97 -5.16
C ALA A 31 1.93 -2.29 -5.20
N ILE A 32 1.28 -3.39 -4.87
CA ILE A 32 1.93 -4.69 -4.91
C ILE A 32 2.24 -5.10 -6.35
N ARG A 33 1.31 -4.84 -7.26
CA ARG A 33 1.48 -5.27 -8.63
C ARG A 33 2.42 -4.37 -9.43
N ASP A 34 2.29 -3.07 -9.27
CA ASP A 34 3.00 -2.12 -10.10
C ASP A 34 4.01 -1.25 -9.37
N GLY A 35 4.06 -1.34 -8.07
CA GLY A 35 4.94 -0.48 -7.29
C GLY A 35 6.37 -0.97 -7.26
N GLU A 36 7.21 -0.23 -6.60
CA GLU A 36 8.60 -0.57 -6.46
C GLU A 36 8.77 -1.46 -5.25
N LYS A 37 9.46 -2.59 -5.43
CA LYS A 37 9.70 -3.50 -4.33
C LYS A 37 10.89 -2.99 -3.54
N ILE A 38 10.70 -2.84 -2.24
CA ILE A 38 11.78 -2.37 -1.38
C ILE A 38 11.94 -3.36 -0.25
N SER A 39 13.10 -3.34 0.39
CA SER A 39 13.37 -4.25 1.48
C SER A 39 12.59 -3.85 2.70
N ALA A 40 12.04 -4.82 3.37
CA ALA A 40 11.38 -4.56 4.64
C ALA A 40 12.15 -5.27 5.74
N LYS A 41 12.04 -4.78 6.95
CA LYS A 41 12.72 -5.42 8.04
C LYS A 41 11.96 -6.64 8.46
N LYS A 42 12.60 -7.52 9.14
CA LYS A 42 11.98 -8.69 9.75
C LYS A 42 11.33 -9.63 8.76
N GLY A 43 11.94 -9.77 7.62
CA GLY A 43 11.57 -10.86 6.74
C GLY A 43 10.38 -10.64 5.85
N GLY A 44 9.72 -9.53 5.96
CA GLY A 44 8.63 -9.25 5.06
C GLY A 44 9.12 -8.57 3.81
N GLU A 45 8.20 -8.30 2.92
CA GLU A 45 8.51 -7.53 1.73
C GLU A 45 7.63 -6.32 1.67
N ALA A 46 8.13 -5.25 1.11
CA ALA A 46 7.37 -4.03 1.01
C ALA A 46 7.32 -3.56 -0.42
N TYR A 47 6.24 -2.90 -0.77
CA TYR A 47 6.09 -2.29 -2.08
C TYR A 47 5.72 -0.84 -1.86
N LEU A 48 6.11 0.01 -2.78
CA LEU A 48 5.90 1.44 -2.64
C LEU A 48 5.34 1.99 -3.92
N LYS A 49 4.28 2.73 -3.84
CA LYS A 49 3.75 3.39 -5.01
C LYS A 49 3.20 4.74 -4.65
N ASN A 50 3.53 5.73 -5.48
CA ASN A 50 3.02 7.07 -5.31
C ASN A 50 1.81 7.26 -6.21
N PHE A 51 0.78 7.85 -5.66
CA PHE A 51 -0.45 8.14 -6.39
C PHE A 51 -0.67 9.64 -6.42
N PRO A 52 -1.14 10.19 -7.53
CA PRO A 52 -1.54 11.59 -7.52
C PRO A 52 -2.71 11.74 -6.56
N PHE A 53 -2.64 12.69 -5.69
CA PHE A 53 -3.70 12.87 -4.71
C PHE A 53 -4.39 14.22 -4.88
N GLU A 54 -3.60 15.28 -4.88
CA GLU A 54 -4.10 16.64 -5.17
C GLU A 54 -5.40 16.92 -4.44
N SER A 55 -5.39 16.72 -3.13
CA SER A 55 -6.60 16.87 -2.34
C SER A 55 -6.22 17.12 -0.88
N TYR A 56 -7.21 17.16 -0.02
CA TYR A 56 -7.00 17.41 1.40
C TYR A 56 -7.09 16.12 2.20
N TRP A 57 -6.19 15.98 3.12
CA TRP A 57 -6.22 14.89 4.08
C TRP A 57 -6.03 15.52 5.46
N LYS A 58 -7.04 15.39 6.28
CA LYS A 58 -7.01 15.96 7.64
C LYS A 58 -6.65 17.43 7.60
N GLU A 59 -7.37 18.14 6.75
CA GLU A 59 -7.28 19.59 6.69
C GLU A 59 -6.02 20.14 6.07
N LYS A 60 -5.22 19.32 5.44
CA LYS A 60 -4.04 19.80 4.78
C LYS A 60 -4.01 19.30 3.36
N TYR A 61 -3.56 20.14 2.45
CA TYR A 61 -3.51 19.79 1.03
C TYR A 61 -2.21 19.07 0.69
N TYR A 62 -2.32 18.01 -0.09
CA TYR A 62 -1.14 17.28 -0.52
C TYR A 62 -1.28 16.90 -1.99
N THR A 63 -0.19 16.92 -2.72
CA THR A 63 -0.22 16.52 -4.12
C THR A 63 -0.07 15.03 -4.29
N THR A 64 0.56 14.35 -3.35
CA THR A 64 0.94 12.95 -3.52
C THR A 64 0.58 12.12 -2.30
N LYS A 65 0.09 10.92 -2.56
CA LYS A 65 -0.15 9.94 -1.51
C LYS A 65 0.75 8.74 -1.82
N GLN A 66 1.58 8.33 -0.87
CA GLN A 66 2.46 7.21 -1.07
C GLN A 66 1.95 6.04 -0.23
N VAL A 67 1.71 4.92 -0.86
CA VAL A 67 1.15 3.74 -0.19
C VAL A 67 2.22 2.67 -0.14
N VAL A 68 2.48 2.17 1.06
CA VAL A 68 3.56 1.21 1.28
C VAL A 68 3.02 0.01 2.06
N PRO A 69 2.50 -1.00 1.38
CA PRO A 69 2.07 -2.21 2.07
C PRO A 69 3.25 -3.11 2.41
N ILE A 70 3.20 -3.72 3.58
CA ILE A 70 4.17 -4.70 4.01
C ILE A 70 3.48 -6.05 3.94
N VAL A 71 4.09 -7.00 3.27
CA VAL A 71 3.43 -8.27 3.00
C VAL A 71 4.31 -9.46 3.33
N MET A 72 3.65 -10.61 3.50
CA MET A 72 4.32 -11.89 3.57
C MET A 72 3.89 -12.64 2.36
N GLU A 73 4.83 -13.10 1.56
CA GLU A 73 4.50 -13.81 0.33
C GLU A 73 4.60 -15.30 0.53
N GLU A 74 3.55 -16.02 0.18
CA GLU A 74 3.54 -17.46 0.25
C GLU A 74 3.39 -18.03 -1.14
N THR A 75 3.38 -19.34 -1.26
CA THR A 75 3.38 -19.96 -2.57
C THR A 75 2.24 -19.49 -3.46
N ASN A 76 1.06 -19.40 -2.92
CA ASN A 76 -0.09 -19.04 -3.74
C ASN A 76 -0.87 -17.85 -3.23
N LYS A 77 -0.33 -17.13 -2.27
CA LYS A 77 -1.04 -15.96 -1.78
C LYS A 77 -0.07 -14.94 -1.18
N ILE A 78 -0.54 -13.72 -1.07
CA ILE A 78 0.21 -12.64 -0.47
C ILE A 78 -0.65 -12.10 0.67
N ILE A 79 -0.11 -12.06 1.87
CA ILE A 79 -0.85 -11.59 3.01
C ILE A 79 -0.37 -10.19 3.36
N VAL A 80 -1.26 -9.21 3.33
CA VAL A 80 -0.90 -7.84 3.67
C VAL A 80 -0.97 -7.72 5.18
N ILE A 81 0.18 -7.47 5.80
CA ILE A 81 0.29 -7.44 7.24
C ILE A 81 0.00 -6.05 7.78
N THR A 82 0.51 -5.04 7.13
CA THR A 82 0.29 -3.67 7.56
C THR A 82 0.46 -2.77 6.35
N VAL A 83 0.03 -1.53 6.43
CA VAL A 83 0.20 -0.58 5.34
C VAL A 83 0.52 0.77 5.93
N TYR A 84 1.55 1.41 5.37
CA TYR A 84 1.89 2.78 5.75
C TYR A 84 1.46 3.68 4.62
N VAL A 85 0.96 4.86 4.94
CA VAL A 85 0.52 5.81 3.94
C VAL A 85 1.12 7.16 4.31
N TYR A 86 1.80 7.77 3.36
CA TYR A 86 2.44 9.04 3.59
C TYR A 86 1.87 10.06 2.61
N TYR A 87 1.68 11.28 3.08
CA TYR A 87 1.17 12.35 2.25
C TYR A 87 2.22 13.44 2.18
N PHE A 88 2.50 13.94 1.00
CA PHE A 88 3.49 15.00 0.89
C PHE A 88 3.23 15.86 -0.35
N GLY A 89 4.08 16.86 -0.54
CA GLY A 89 3.93 17.77 -1.67
C GLY A 89 2.81 18.76 -1.48
N GLY A 90 2.65 19.26 -0.33
CA GLY A 90 1.55 20.09 -0.03
C GLY A 90 1.74 21.53 -0.30
N ARG A 91 1.36 22.11 -1.38
CA ARG A 91 1.46 23.41 -1.58
C ARG A 91 0.37 23.82 -2.40
N LYS A 92 -0.48 24.53 -2.06
CA LYS A 92 -1.58 24.85 -2.86
C LYS A 92 -1.66 26.28 -3.15
#